data_b33b11c8f023fd791ec89645e7586814
#
_entry.id   b33b11c8f023fd791ec89645e7586814
#
_cell.length_a   1.000
_cell.length_b   1.000
_cell.length_c   1.000
_cell.angle_alpha   90.00
_cell.angle_beta   90.00
_cell.angle_gamma   90.00
#
_symmetry.space_group_name_H-M   'P 1'
#
loop_
_entity.id
_entity.type
_entity.pdbx_description
1 polymer ?
#
loop_
_entity_poly.entity_id
_entity_poly.type
_entity_poly.pdbx_seq_one_letter_code
_entity_poly.pdbx_strand_id
1 'polypeptide(L)'
;MSLPPSGPPPAPPEINLSFEDAGPPASPPPAPPRRSLRANTIIVMLGTLGSRLSGIVRQQIINLFDERLTDAFTVAVKVPNLLRELLAEGALVNSFIPVYKSLDTQGRRELAQTFSGVMMAVNLLLMALGILAAPLVVDLLLSGTSNVDRELAVYMTRLIMPFLMLISLSSVVMGLLNADEHFRESSFAPIAFNLASIAALLVLPDTATWLGVGWLLGGVAQLVVQLPALHRFGLLPTPRLGGHPALGRVLRQMAPFTLTAGARQILNVYVTSLLTNVQQFPKGTATGYANAEALFTMVNGLFVVSPVLAVFPRFSQAAADRDWDQFRRLTAQTIRTTTFLAAPMSALLVALAPYAVSLINLEAPAGQEALNKFAAGSGILTGWALALVPWALVTVLLRTFYARERTREAVMVSAAGFVLEVALYRLLVPSLGLSGFGLSTTVSGLLMTGALVYLYRRDVGFPGREVAGHLARVLPLAALAGLLAWALARVLPSPGFILQGLFGLTVAGGAGLALYLGGALALKLPEVGAVTRRLKR
;
A
#
# COMPACT_ATOMS: atom_id res chain seq x y z
N MET A 1 10.78 -55.61 73.21
CA MET A 1 10.39 -54.25 73.56
C MET A 1 9.91 -53.56 72.28
N SER A 2 8.62 -53.69 71.98
CA SER A 2 7.98 -53.22 70.78
C SER A 2 7.33 -51.89 71.06
N LEU A 3 7.67 -50.86 70.27
CA LEU A 3 7.04 -49.53 70.27
C LEU A 3 5.64 -49.59 69.64
N PRO A 4 4.67 -48.85 70.17
CA PRO A 4 3.33 -48.79 69.59
C PRO A 4 3.30 -47.91 68.32
N PRO A 5 2.31 -48.10 67.40
CA PRO A 5 2.21 -47.36 66.18
C PRO A 5 1.73 -45.93 66.45
N SER A 6 2.39 -44.94 65.82
CA SER A 6 2.03 -43.54 65.82
C SER A 6 0.72 -43.36 65.06
N GLY A 7 -0.26 -42.71 65.71
CA GLY A 7 -1.53 -42.33 65.13
C GLY A 7 -1.35 -41.20 64.06
N PRO A 8 -2.36 -41.00 63.20
CA PRO A 8 -2.30 -40.01 62.15
C PRO A 8 -2.24 -38.55 62.71
N PRO A 9 -1.59 -37.64 62.02
CA PRO A 9 -1.50 -36.25 62.45
C PRO A 9 -2.88 -35.55 62.47
N PRO A 10 -3.07 -34.58 63.38
CA PRO A 10 -4.33 -33.85 63.47
C PRO A 10 -4.61 -33.03 62.19
N ALA A 11 -5.90 -32.99 61.80
CA ALA A 11 -6.38 -32.22 60.68
C ALA A 11 -6.11 -30.74 60.89
N PRO A 12 -5.76 -29.97 59.82
CA PRO A 12 -5.59 -28.52 59.95
C PRO A 12 -6.94 -27.84 60.30
N PRO A 13 -6.90 -26.70 61.02
CA PRO A 13 -8.10 -26.02 61.43
C PRO A 13 -8.91 -25.53 60.20
N GLU A 14 -10.20 -25.85 60.15
CA GLU A 14 -11.13 -25.30 59.17
C GLU A 14 -11.21 -23.80 59.35
N ILE A 15 -10.67 -23.04 58.38
CA ILE A 15 -10.88 -21.59 58.30
C ILE A 15 -12.29 -21.39 57.73
N ASN A 16 -13.20 -21.05 58.63
CA ASN A 16 -14.59 -20.66 58.29
C ASN A 16 -14.57 -19.29 57.66
N LEU A 17 -14.41 -19.22 56.33
CA LEU A 17 -14.64 -18.00 55.54
C LEU A 17 -16.14 -17.82 55.35
N SER A 18 -16.78 -17.16 56.31
CA SER A 18 -18.12 -16.65 56.11
C SER A 18 -18.07 -15.57 55.03
N PHE A 19 -18.49 -15.94 53.81
CA PHE A 19 -18.79 -15.00 52.71
C PHE A 19 -20.17 -14.37 52.98
N GLU A 20 -20.25 -13.55 54.03
CA GLU A 20 -21.38 -12.63 54.22
C GLU A 20 -20.93 -11.21 53.81
N ASP A 21 -21.72 -10.60 52.94
CA ASP A 21 -21.66 -9.19 52.50
C ASP A 21 -20.63 -8.76 51.44
N ALA A 22 -20.34 -9.56 50.41
CA ALA A 22 -19.98 -8.98 49.13
C ALA A 22 -21.25 -8.76 48.31
N GLY A 23 -21.77 -7.54 48.30
CA GLY A 23 -22.86 -7.16 47.41
C GLY A 23 -22.53 -7.57 45.97
N PRO A 24 -23.52 -7.75 45.08
CA PRO A 24 -23.27 -8.19 43.72
C PRO A 24 -22.19 -7.30 43.05
N PRO A 25 -21.19 -7.88 42.37
CA PRO A 25 -20.14 -7.09 41.74
C PRO A 25 -20.77 -6.00 40.87
N ALA A 26 -20.35 -4.76 41.07
CA ALA A 26 -20.83 -3.63 40.29
C ALA A 26 -20.77 -3.99 38.82
N SER A 27 -21.89 -3.87 38.12
CA SER A 27 -21.95 -4.12 36.68
C SER A 27 -20.85 -3.31 35.99
N PRO A 28 -20.02 -3.91 35.12
CA PRO A 28 -19.00 -3.16 34.42
C PRO A 28 -19.64 -1.97 33.70
N PRO A 29 -18.98 -0.81 33.68
CA PRO A 29 -19.50 0.38 33.02
C PRO A 29 -19.88 0.02 31.59
N PRO A 30 -21.00 0.56 31.06
CA PRO A 30 -21.45 0.25 29.72
C PRO A 30 -20.33 0.54 28.74
N ALA A 31 -19.93 -0.48 27.97
CA ALA A 31 -18.93 -0.33 26.92
C ALA A 31 -19.36 0.83 26.00
N PRO A 32 -18.46 1.75 25.65
CA PRO A 32 -18.80 2.85 24.75
C PRO A 32 -19.43 2.28 23.47
N PRO A 33 -20.44 2.97 22.89
CA PRO A 33 -21.17 2.46 21.75
C PRO A 33 -20.18 2.12 20.61
N ARG A 34 -19.99 0.83 20.36
CA ARG A 34 -19.15 0.34 19.26
C ARG A 34 -19.78 0.83 17.96
N ARG A 35 -19.10 1.71 17.24
CA ARG A 35 -19.50 2.08 15.89
C ARG A 35 -19.62 0.80 15.06
N SER A 36 -20.68 0.71 14.26
CA SER A 36 -20.89 -0.49 13.45
C SER A 36 -19.68 -0.72 12.54
N LEU A 37 -19.27 -1.97 12.36
CA LEU A 37 -18.17 -2.36 11.43
C LEU A 37 -18.33 -1.69 10.05
N ARG A 38 -19.59 -1.47 9.62
CA ARG A 38 -19.90 -0.77 8.36
C ARG A 38 -19.47 0.70 8.38
N ALA A 39 -19.71 1.42 9.49
CA ALA A 39 -19.31 2.83 9.62
C ALA A 39 -17.78 2.96 9.61
N ASN A 40 -17.06 2.12 10.34
CA ASN A 40 -15.59 2.11 10.35
C ASN A 40 -15.01 1.79 8.96
N THR A 41 -15.59 0.82 8.25
CA THR A 41 -15.17 0.49 6.87
C THR A 41 -15.37 1.68 5.93
N ILE A 42 -16.50 2.37 5.99
CA ILE A 42 -16.78 3.55 5.16
C ILE A 42 -15.79 4.68 5.48
N ILE A 43 -15.48 4.94 6.74
CA ILE A 43 -14.52 5.96 7.16
C ILE A 43 -13.13 5.66 6.57
N VAL A 44 -12.65 4.42 6.69
CA VAL A 44 -11.35 4.01 6.11
C VAL A 44 -11.35 4.15 4.59
N MET A 45 -12.43 3.77 3.92
CA MET A 45 -12.56 3.92 2.46
C MET A 45 -12.54 5.40 2.03
N LEU A 46 -13.29 6.26 2.71
CA LEU A 46 -13.31 7.70 2.42
C LEU A 46 -11.96 8.35 2.72
N GLY A 47 -11.30 7.99 3.83
CA GLY A 47 -9.97 8.45 4.15
C GLY A 47 -8.94 8.05 3.10
N THR A 48 -8.97 6.80 2.66
CA THR A 48 -8.09 6.29 1.60
C THR A 48 -8.34 7.00 0.27
N LEU A 49 -9.61 7.15 -0.14
CA LEU A 49 -9.95 7.86 -1.38
C LEU A 49 -9.53 9.33 -1.31
N GLY A 50 -9.87 10.02 -0.21
CA GLY A 50 -9.49 11.42 0.01
C GLY A 50 -7.97 11.63 -0.02
N SER A 51 -7.22 10.73 0.60
CA SER A 51 -5.75 10.75 0.57
C SER A 51 -5.20 10.55 -0.86
N ARG A 52 -5.78 9.64 -1.65
CA ARG A 52 -5.36 9.40 -3.03
C ARG A 52 -5.66 10.60 -3.93
N LEU A 53 -6.85 11.17 -3.84
CA LEU A 53 -7.24 12.35 -4.61
C LEU A 53 -6.38 13.57 -4.24
N SER A 54 -6.22 13.87 -2.95
CA SER A 54 -5.36 14.97 -2.51
C SER A 54 -3.89 14.74 -2.87
N GLY A 55 -3.42 13.49 -2.92
CA GLY A 55 -2.09 13.12 -3.41
C GLY A 55 -1.88 13.44 -4.89
N ILE A 56 -2.91 13.26 -5.74
CA ILE A 56 -2.87 13.66 -7.15
C ILE A 56 -2.76 15.18 -7.26
N VAL A 57 -3.59 15.93 -6.52
CA VAL A 57 -3.53 17.40 -6.52
C VAL A 57 -2.14 17.90 -6.09
N ARG A 58 -1.55 17.28 -5.05
CA ARG A 58 -0.17 17.60 -4.65
C ARG A 58 0.82 17.34 -5.79
N GLN A 59 0.69 16.20 -6.48
CA GLN A 59 1.58 15.85 -7.59
C GLN A 59 1.42 16.83 -8.77
N GLN A 60 0.20 17.32 -9.03
CA GLN A 60 -0.04 18.38 -10.03
C GLN A 60 0.77 19.64 -9.71
N ILE A 61 0.77 20.06 -8.43
CA ILE A 61 1.52 21.26 -8.00
C ILE A 61 3.02 21.01 -8.07
N ILE A 62 3.51 19.85 -7.66
CA ILE A 62 4.93 19.49 -7.81
C ILE A 62 5.34 19.53 -9.28
N ASN A 63 4.50 19.10 -10.20
CA ASN A 63 4.81 19.10 -11.63
C ASN A 63 4.86 20.51 -12.27
N LEU A 64 4.45 21.58 -11.56
CA LEU A 64 4.65 22.97 -12.00
C LEU A 64 6.08 23.46 -11.78
N PHE A 65 6.85 22.78 -10.91
CA PHE A 65 8.25 23.12 -10.69
C PHE A 65 9.11 22.68 -11.88
N ASP A 66 10.28 23.32 -12.02
CA ASP A 66 11.29 22.96 -13.01
C ASP A 66 11.63 21.46 -12.98
N GLU A 67 11.84 20.83 -14.15
CA GLU A 67 12.09 19.39 -14.25
C GLU A 67 13.37 18.96 -13.54
N ARG A 68 14.41 19.80 -13.51
CA ARG A 68 15.65 19.55 -12.76
C ARG A 68 15.35 19.40 -11.27
N LEU A 69 14.46 20.26 -10.72
CA LEU A 69 14.05 20.19 -9.32
C LEU A 69 13.20 18.95 -9.06
N THR A 70 12.24 18.66 -9.93
CA THR A 70 11.30 17.55 -9.74
C THR A 70 11.95 16.17 -9.87
N ASP A 71 12.92 16.01 -10.79
CA ASP A 71 13.67 14.76 -10.93
C ASP A 71 14.58 14.52 -9.72
N ALA A 72 15.34 15.54 -9.26
CA ALA A 72 16.15 15.45 -8.07
C ALA A 72 15.31 15.20 -6.81
N PHE A 73 14.17 15.86 -6.69
CA PHE A 73 13.20 15.66 -5.60
C PHE A 73 12.63 14.24 -5.61
N THR A 74 12.27 13.71 -6.78
CA THR A 74 11.73 12.35 -6.93
C THR A 74 12.73 11.30 -6.43
N VAL A 75 14.02 11.46 -6.73
CA VAL A 75 15.09 10.60 -6.21
C VAL A 75 15.25 10.78 -4.70
N ALA A 76 15.29 12.03 -4.22
CA ALA A 76 15.52 12.34 -2.82
C ALA A 76 14.42 11.78 -1.90
N VAL A 77 13.14 11.92 -2.28
CA VAL A 77 11.99 11.41 -1.52
C VAL A 77 11.97 9.88 -1.44
N LYS A 78 12.55 9.18 -2.41
CA LYS A 78 12.64 7.72 -2.37
C LYS A 78 13.44 7.23 -1.17
N VAL A 79 14.52 7.91 -0.79
CA VAL A 79 15.40 7.47 0.31
C VAL A 79 14.64 7.28 1.64
N PRO A 80 14.00 8.30 2.22
CA PRO A 80 13.24 8.11 3.46
C PRO A 80 12.05 7.16 3.28
N ASN A 81 11.42 7.11 2.08
CA ASN A 81 10.31 6.18 1.83
C ASN A 81 10.77 4.72 1.80
N LEU A 82 11.93 4.40 1.21
CA LEU A 82 12.52 3.06 1.25
C LEU A 82 12.71 2.58 2.70
N LEU A 83 13.29 3.44 3.55
CA LEU A 83 13.50 3.13 4.96
C LEU A 83 12.19 2.99 5.73
N ARG A 84 11.21 3.84 5.46
CA ARG A 84 9.87 3.76 6.05
C ARG A 84 9.17 2.43 5.72
N GLU A 85 9.19 2.01 4.46
CA GLU A 85 8.58 0.75 4.04
C GLU A 85 9.22 -0.47 4.69
N LEU A 86 10.54 -0.43 4.92
CA LEU A 86 11.25 -1.49 5.65
C LEU A 86 10.84 -1.59 7.11
N LEU A 87 10.59 -0.45 7.79
CA LEU A 87 10.39 -0.40 9.23
C LEU A 87 8.93 -0.33 9.66
N ALA A 88 8.08 0.37 8.92
CA ALA A 88 6.77 0.75 9.41
C ALA A 88 5.61 0.13 8.63
N GLU A 89 5.69 -0.01 7.32
CA GLU A 89 4.56 -0.42 6.51
C GLU A 89 4.32 -1.95 6.53
N GLY A 90 3.16 -2.36 7.03
CA GLY A 90 2.78 -3.77 7.13
C GLY A 90 3.41 -4.53 8.30
N ALA A 91 4.69 -4.33 8.60
CA ALA A 91 5.37 -4.96 9.73
C ALA A 91 4.75 -4.51 11.06
N LEU A 92 4.55 -3.20 11.22
CA LEU A 92 3.99 -2.63 12.45
C LEU A 92 2.54 -3.07 12.69
N VAL A 93 1.67 -2.91 11.70
CA VAL A 93 0.25 -3.26 11.84
C VAL A 93 0.05 -4.75 12.10
N ASN A 94 0.78 -5.60 11.37
CA ASN A 94 0.61 -7.05 11.46
C ASN A 94 1.30 -7.69 12.67
N SER A 95 2.30 -7.02 13.27
CA SER A 95 3.07 -7.57 14.39
C SER A 95 2.77 -6.89 15.72
N PHE A 96 2.65 -5.56 15.73
CA PHE A 96 2.42 -4.79 16.95
C PHE A 96 1.00 -4.96 17.48
N ILE A 97 -0.03 -4.78 16.62
CA ILE A 97 -1.44 -4.77 17.05
C ILE A 97 -1.85 -6.09 17.74
N PRO A 98 -1.55 -7.29 17.22
CA PRO A 98 -1.92 -8.54 17.88
C PRO A 98 -1.27 -8.69 19.26
N VAL A 99 0.01 -8.34 19.38
CA VAL A 99 0.73 -8.42 20.66
C VAL A 99 0.20 -7.38 21.64
N TYR A 100 -0.02 -6.14 21.20
CA TYR A 100 -0.61 -5.08 22.00
C TYR A 100 -1.98 -5.48 22.56
N LYS A 101 -2.87 -6.02 21.72
CA LYS A 101 -4.21 -6.47 22.14
C LYS A 101 -4.20 -7.66 23.10
N SER A 102 -3.16 -8.48 23.10
CA SER A 102 -3.03 -9.65 24.00
C SER A 102 -2.63 -9.28 25.43
N LEU A 103 -2.24 -8.03 25.70
CA LEU A 103 -1.81 -7.55 27.01
C LEU A 103 -2.95 -6.88 27.75
N ASP A 104 -2.83 -6.85 29.09
CA ASP A 104 -3.65 -6.03 29.98
C ASP A 104 -3.39 -4.52 29.79
N THR A 105 -4.16 -3.67 30.43
CA THR A 105 -4.10 -2.21 30.23
C THR A 105 -2.73 -1.63 30.56
N GLN A 106 -2.08 -2.11 31.62
CA GLN A 106 -0.75 -1.65 32.01
C GLN A 106 0.31 -2.10 31.01
N GLY A 107 0.32 -3.39 30.66
CA GLY A 107 1.25 -3.96 29.67
C GLY A 107 1.11 -3.30 28.28
N ARG A 108 -0.11 -2.95 27.86
CA ARG A 108 -0.33 -2.17 26.63
C ARG A 108 0.36 -0.81 26.69
N ARG A 109 0.22 -0.09 27.80
CA ARG A 109 0.85 1.22 27.99
C ARG A 109 2.37 1.11 27.99
N GLU A 110 2.92 0.17 28.75
CA GLU A 110 4.37 -0.07 28.85
C GLU A 110 4.96 -0.50 27.49
N LEU A 111 4.28 -1.42 26.79
CA LEU A 111 4.69 -1.82 25.43
C LEU A 111 4.66 -0.65 24.45
N ALA A 112 3.60 0.17 24.46
CA ALA A 112 3.49 1.34 23.59
C ALA A 112 4.61 2.36 23.85
N GLN A 113 4.94 2.63 25.12
CA GLN A 113 6.03 3.53 25.52
C GLN A 113 7.39 3.01 25.07
N THR A 114 7.68 1.73 25.35
CA THR A 114 8.95 1.10 24.99
C THR A 114 9.11 0.97 23.47
N PHE A 115 8.06 0.54 22.79
CA PHE A 115 8.07 0.42 21.32
C PHE A 115 8.26 1.78 20.65
N SER A 116 7.55 2.82 21.10
CA SER A 116 7.72 4.20 20.59
C SER A 116 9.14 4.72 20.82
N GLY A 117 9.72 4.45 21.99
CA GLY A 117 11.10 4.83 22.32
C GLY A 117 12.13 4.15 21.42
N VAL A 118 11.99 2.84 21.23
CA VAL A 118 12.86 2.07 20.33
C VAL A 118 12.72 2.53 18.88
N MET A 119 11.49 2.73 18.39
CA MET A 119 11.25 3.25 17.04
C MET A 119 11.84 4.65 16.86
N MET A 120 11.71 5.52 17.84
CA MET A 120 12.31 6.86 17.81
C MET A 120 13.85 6.78 17.74
N ALA A 121 14.48 5.97 18.58
CA ALA A 121 15.94 5.79 18.57
C ALA A 121 16.44 5.21 17.23
N VAL A 122 15.78 4.17 16.70
CA VAL A 122 16.13 3.57 15.41
C VAL A 122 15.96 4.60 14.28
N ASN A 123 14.86 5.35 14.25
CA ASN A 123 14.64 6.36 13.21
C ASN A 123 15.61 7.55 13.32
N LEU A 124 15.99 7.98 14.53
CA LEU A 124 17.03 9.00 14.72
C LEU A 124 18.38 8.52 14.19
N LEU A 125 18.75 7.27 14.50
CA LEU A 125 19.97 6.66 13.96
C LEU A 125 19.94 6.58 12.44
N LEU A 126 18.87 6.07 11.85
CA LEU A 126 18.72 5.96 10.39
C LEU A 126 18.65 7.32 9.71
N MET A 127 18.03 8.32 10.33
CA MET A 127 18.03 9.69 9.85
C MET A 127 19.47 10.25 9.83
N ALA A 128 20.20 10.11 10.92
CA ALA A 128 21.60 10.57 10.98
C ALA A 128 22.49 9.86 9.95
N LEU A 129 22.39 8.52 9.86
CA LEU A 129 23.09 7.73 8.86
C LEU A 129 22.69 8.12 7.43
N GLY A 130 21.41 8.35 7.16
CA GLY A 130 20.90 8.76 5.86
C GLY A 130 21.38 10.16 5.44
N ILE A 131 21.50 11.10 6.39
CA ILE A 131 22.08 12.43 6.14
C ILE A 131 23.59 12.33 5.83
N LEU A 132 24.32 11.54 6.62
CA LEU A 132 25.77 11.37 6.44
C LEU A 132 26.09 10.58 5.17
N ALA A 133 25.36 9.50 4.92
CA ALA A 133 25.54 8.63 3.76
C ALA A 133 24.76 9.08 2.52
N ALA A 134 24.11 10.26 2.55
CA ALA A 134 23.30 10.75 1.42
C ALA A 134 24.03 10.69 0.06
N PRO A 135 25.33 11.07 -0.06
CA PRO A 135 26.03 10.92 -1.34
C PRO A 135 26.08 9.47 -1.82
N LEU A 136 26.42 8.53 -0.93
CA LEU A 136 26.51 7.10 -1.26
C LEU A 136 25.16 6.52 -1.67
N VAL A 137 24.08 6.88 -0.93
CA VAL A 137 22.73 6.39 -1.22
C VAL A 137 22.20 6.97 -2.53
N VAL A 138 22.47 8.24 -2.80
CA VAL A 138 22.11 8.86 -4.07
C VAL A 138 22.90 8.22 -5.22
N ASP A 139 24.20 7.96 -5.06
CA ASP A 139 25.01 7.28 -6.07
C ASP A 139 24.50 5.86 -6.38
N LEU A 140 23.93 5.17 -5.38
CA LEU A 140 23.30 3.86 -5.58
C LEU A 140 21.98 3.96 -6.36
N LEU A 141 21.24 5.08 -6.20
CA LEU A 141 19.99 5.34 -6.89
C LEU A 141 20.20 5.91 -8.30
N LEU A 142 21.32 6.56 -8.55
CA LEU A 142 21.66 7.12 -9.86
C LEU A 142 22.53 6.12 -10.65
N SER A 143 22.40 6.14 -11.98
CA SER A 143 23.37 5.46 -12.83
C SER A 143 24.65 6.30 -12.93
N GLY A 144 25.77 5.69 -13.30
CA GLY A 144 27.06 6.39 -13.42
C GLY A 144 27.03 7.57 -14.39
N THR A 145 26.16 7.53 -15.40
CA THR A 145 25.84 8.62 -16.33
C THR A 145 24.39 9.04 -16.13
N SER A 146 24.14 9.86 -15.11
CA SER A 146 22.77 10.23 -14.72
C SER A 146 22.25 11.45 -15.47
N ASN A 147 20.95 11.43 -15.79
CA ASN A 147 20.20 12.59 -16.27
C ASN A 147 19.66 13.48 -15.12
N VAL A 148 19.84 13.06 -13.87
CA VAL A 148 19.44 13.79 -12.66
C VAL A 148 20.65 14.53 -12.09
N ASP A 149 20.43 15.75 -11.61
CA ASP A 149 21.45 16.53 -10.92
C ASP A 149 21.79 15.89 -9.57
N ARG A 150 23.00 15.30 -9.49
CA ARG A 150 23.49 14.57 -8.32
C ARG A 150 23.61 15.46 -7.08
N GLU A 151 24.19 16.65 -7.24
CA GLU A 151 24.44 17.54 -6.10
C GLU A 151 23.11 18.01 -5.50
N LEU A 152 22.18 18.35 -6.35
CA LEU A 152 20.83 18.74 -5.97
C LEU A 152 20.07 17.58 -5.30
N ALA A 153 20.18 16.36 -5.83
CA ALA A 153 19.57 15.17 -5.23
C ALA A 153 20.16 14.86 -3.85
N VAL A 154 21.47 14.99 -3.66
CA VAL A 154 22.13 14.83 -2.36
C VAL A 154 21.68 15.90 -1.37
N TYR A 155 21.63 17.17 -1.81
CA TYR A 155 21.14 18.28 -0.98
C TYR A 155 19.71 18.03 -0.52
N MET A 156 18.80 17.73 -1.46
CA MET A 156 17.39 17.45 -1.15
C MET A 156 17.21 16.20 -0.28
N THR A 157 18.02 15.15 -0.50
CA THR A 157 18.00 13.94 0.35
C THR A 157 18.29 14.31 1.80
N ARG A 158 19.39 15.07 2.05
CA ARG A 158 19.72 15.53 3.40
C ARG A 158 18.61 16.36 4.03
N LEU A 159 18.01 17.26 3.26
CA LEU A 159 16.93 18.12 3.71
C LEU A 159 15.66 17.33 4.07
N ILE A 160 15.32 16.29 3.28
CA ILE A 160 14.06 15.54 3.44
C ILE A 160 14.22 14.37 4.44
N MET A 161 15.45 13.94 4.80
CA MET A 161 15.64 12.82 5.74
C MET A 161 14.87 12.94 7.07
N PRO A 162 14.67 14.12 7.70
CA PRO A 162 13.85 14.23 8.89
C PRO A 162 12.39 13.76 8.71
N PHE A 163 11.89 13.71 7.47
CA PHE A 163 10.59 13.13 7.15
C PHE A 163 10.47 11.67 7.61
N LEU A 164 11.56 10.88 7.57
CA LEU A 164 11.56 9.50 8.05
C LEU A 164 11.07 9.41 9.50
N MET A 165 11.55 10.29 10.38
CA MET A 165 11.13 10.32 11.78
C MET A 165 9.66 10.69 11.91
N LEU A 166 9.21 11.74 11.21
CA LEU A 166 7.83 12.22 11.25
C LEU A 166 6.83 11.15 10.80
N ILE A 167 7.11 10.52 9.67
CA ILE A 167 6.21 9.51 9.10
C ILE A 167 6.22 8.21 9.91
N SER A 168 7.36 7.80 10.46
CA SER A 168 7.44 6.61 11.31
C SER A 168 6.72 6.80 12.64
N LEU A 169 6.87 7.95 13.30
CA LEU A 169 6.10 8.28 14.50
C LEU A 169 4.60 8.34 14.20
N SER A 170 4.22 8.99 13.09
CA SER A 170 2.82 8.99 12.63
C SER A 170 2.28 7.57 12.42
N SER A 171 3.07 6.66 11.88
CA SER A 171 2.67 5.26 11.67
C SER A 171 2.48 4.50 12.99
N VAL A 172 3.32 4.73 14.01
CA VAL A 172 3.14 4.16 15.36
C VAL A 172 1.84 4.68 15.98
N VAL A 173 1.60 5.98 15.89
CA VAL A 173 0.38 6.62 16.36
C VAL A 173 -0.87 6.07 15.65
N MET A 174 -0.82 5.94 14.32
CA MET A 174 -1.90 5.29 13.55
C MET A 174 -2.13 3.86 14.02
N GLY A 175 -1.06 3.12 14.32
CA GLY A 175 -1.15 1.75 14.85
C GLY A 175 -1.87 1.69 16.19
N LEU A 176 -1.56 2.60 17.12
CA LEU A 176 -2.25 2.71 18.42
C LEU A 176 -3.72 3.05 18.27
N LEU A 177 -4.05 4.09 17.47
CA LEU A 177 -5.43 4.49 17.19
C LEU A 177 -6.25 3.36 16.54
N ASN A 178 -5.66 2.65 15.59
CA ASN A 178 -6.31 1.51 14.92
C ASN A 178 -6.49 0.31 15.87
N ALA A 179 -5.54 0.08 16.79
CA ALA A 179 -5.65 -0.98 17.79
C ALA A 179 -6.86 -0.76 18.71
N ASP A 180 -7.17 0.49 19.04
CA ASP A 180 -8.32 0.87 19.88
C ASP A 180 -9.56 1.31 19.06
N GLU A 181 -9.61 0.93 17.76
CA GLU A 181 -10.75 1.13 16.84
C GLU A 181 -11.07 2.62 16.51
N HIS A 182 -10.09 3.52 16.70
CA HIS A 182 -10.18 4.94 16.35
C HIS A 182 -9.73 5.18 14.90
N PHE A 183 -10.45 4.59 13.93
CA PHE A 183 -10.07 4.61 12.51
C PHE A 183 -10.22 5.98 11.84
N ARG A 184 -11.04 6.88 12.38
CA ARG A 184 -11.29 8.19 11.77
C ARG A 184 -9.99 9.00 11.70
N GLU A 185 -9.34 9.19 12.82
CA GLU A 185 -8.17 10.03 12.99
C GLU A 185 -6.97 9.47 12.22
N SER A 186 -6.80 8.15 12.25
CA SER A 186 -5.76 7.47 11.49
C SER A 186 -5.97 7.55 9.97
N SER A 187 -7.23 7.46 9.50
CA SER A 187 -7.55 7.48 8.06
C SER A 187 -7.43 8.86 7.43
N PHE A 188 -7.63 9.94 8.21
CA PHE A 188 -7.54 11.32 7.73
C PHE A 188 -6.12 11.91 7.84
N ALA A 189 -5.23 11.30 8.59
CA ALA A 189 -3.86 11.78 8.75
C ALA A 189 -3.07 11.94 7.42
N PRO A 190 -3.13 11.00 6.46
CA PRO A 190 -2.49 11.19 5.15
C PRO A 190 -3.11 12.31 4.30
N ILE A 191 -4.38 12.67 4.54
CA ILE A 191 -5.02 13.81 3.88
C ILE A 191 -4.40 15.12 4.42
N ALA A 192 -4.20 15.20 5.74
CA ALA A 192 -3.55 16.35 6.36
C ALA A 192 -2.12 16.57 5.80
N PHE A 193 -1.36 15.48 5.58
CA PHE A 193 -0.07 15.54 4.89
C PHE A 193 -0.19 16.23 3.53
N ASN A 194 -1.09 15.74 2.69
CA ASN A 194 -1.25 16.28 1.34
C ASN A 194 -1.70 17.74 1.35
N LEU A 195 -2.70 18.08 2.17
CA LEU A 195 -3.22 19.46 2.25
C LEU A 195 -2.18 20.46 2.74
N ALA A 196 -1.40 20.09 3.78
CA ALA A 196 -0.34 20.96 4.29
C ALA A 196 0.81 21.12 3.28
N SER A 197 1.22 20.03 2.60
CA SER A 197 2.18 20.11 1.50
C SER A 197 1.68 21.00 0.37
N ILE A 198 0.42 20.84 -0.06
CA ILE A 198 -0.19 21.67 -1.11
C ILE A 198 -0.15 23.14 -0.70
N ALA A 199 -0.64 23.47 0.50
CA ALA A 199 -0.67 24.84 1.01
C ALA A 199 0.74 25.45 1.05
N ALA A 200 1.74 24.68 1.53
CA ALA A 200 3.12 25.14 1.57
C ALA A 200 3.68 25.39 0.17
N LEU A 201 3.47 24.47 -0.78
CA LEU A 201 4.00 24.58 -2.14
C LEU A 201 3.34 25.72 -2.95
N LEU A 202 2.12 26.13 -2.61
CA LEU A 202 1.45 27.27 -3.25
C LEU A 202 1.91 28.63 -2.71
N VAL A 203 2.47 28.68 -1.49
CA VAL A 203 2.85 29.93 -0.82
C VAL A 203 4.36 30.14 -0.82
N LEU A 204 5.13 29.07 -0.81
CA LEU A 204 6.58 29.12 -0.71
C LEU A 204 7.23 29.30 -2.10
N PRO A 205 8.43 29.92 -2.17
CA PRO A 205 9.14 30.11 -3.44
C PRO A 205 9.49 28.79 -4.16
N ASP A 206 9.58 28.83 -5.48
CA ASP A 206 9.91 27.68 -6.35
C ASP A 206 11.41 27.37 -6.30
N THR A 207 11.86 26.81 -5.18
CA THR A 207 13.25 26.39 -4.97
C THR A 207 13.35 25.00 -4.37
N ALA A 208 14.52 24.38 -4.55
CA ALA A 208 14.82 23.06 -3.97
C ALA A 208 14.56 23.00 -2.45
N THR A 209 14.97 24.05 -1.74
CA THR A 209 14.78 24.15 -0.29
C THR A 209 13.30 24.13 0.09
N TRP A 210 12.51 24.95 -0.56
CA TRP A 210 11.09 25.09 -0.21
C TRP A 210 10.25 23.91 -0.67
N LEU A 211 10.65 23.22 -1.75
CA LEU A 211 10.03 21.97 -2.15
C LEU A 211 10.24 20.88 -1.05
N GLY A 212 11.46 20.78 -0.51
CA GLY A 212 11.77 19.90 0.62
C GLY A 212 11.06 20.31 1.92
N VAL A 213 11.03 21.60 2.25
CA VAL A 213 10.32 22.12 3.43
C VAL A 213 8.81 21.87 3.32
N GLY A 214 8.21 22.09 2.16
CA GLY A 214 6.78 21.78 1.93
C GLY A 214 6.45 20.31 2.18
N TRP A 215 7.38 19.41 1.83
CA TRP A 215 7.24 17.98 2.14
C TRP A 215 7.32 17.69 3.64
N LEU A 216 8.26 18.32 4.35
CA LEU A 216 8.40 18.20 5.82
C LEU A 216 7.19 18.75 6.55
N LEU A 217 6.64 19.90 6.13
CA LEU A 217 5.42 20.47 6.70
C LEU A 217 4.23 19.52 6.56
N GLY A 218 4.14 18.81 5.44
CA GLY A 218 3.19 17.72 5.28
C GLY A 218 3.37 16.64 6.33
N GLY A 219 4.60 16.17 6.57
CA GLY A 219 4.92 15.17 7.60
C GLY A 219 4.57 15.63 9.01
N VAL A 220 4.85 16.89 9.35
CA VAL A 220 4.46 17.52 10.62
C VAL A 220 2.94 17.53 10.76
N ALA A 221 2.20 17.99 9.75
CA ALA A 221 0.74 18.04 9.77
C ALA A 221 0.12 16.66 9.95
N GLN A 222 0.67 15.63 9.28
CA GLN A 222 0.22 14.25 9.42
C GLN A 222 0.36 13.73 10.85
N LEU A 223 1.45 14.05 11.52
CA LEU A 223 1.67 13.66 12.92
C LEU A 223 0.77 14.48 13.86
N VAL A 224 0.77 15.80 13.71
CA VAL A 224 0.08 16.73 14.62
C VAL A 224 -1.43 16.52 14.63
N VAL A 225 -2.06 16.25 13.48
CA VAL A 225 -3.52 16.04 13.41
C VAL A 225 -4.00 14.84 14.24
N GLN A 226 -3.12 13.91 14.58
CA GLN A 226 -3.42 12.73 15.38
C GLN A 226 -3.24 12.94 16.89
N LEU A 227 -2.43 13.94 17.31
CA LEU A 227 -2.09 14.16 18.71
C LEU A 227 -3.31 14.48 19.61
N PRO A 228 -4.30 15.30 19.18
CA PRO A 228 -5.49 15.56 19.98
C PRO A 228 -6.28 14.30 20.30
N ALA A 229 -6.37 13.37 19.34
CA ALA A 229 -7.05 12.09 19.54
C ALA A 229 -6.29 11.21 20.54
N LEU A 230 -4.95 11.10 20.42
CA LEU A 230 -4.16 10.37 21.39
C LEU A 230 -4.30 10.91 22.80
N HIS A 231 -4.26 12.23 22.95
CA HIS A 231 -4.44 12.87 24.25
C HIS A 231 -5.83 12.58 24.82
N ARG A 232 -6.88 12.76 24.00
CA ARG A 232 -8.28 12.52 24.40
C ARG A 232 -8.53 11.07 24.83
N PHE A 233 -7.90 10.10 24.18
CA PHE A 233 -8.10 8.67 24.48
C PHE A 233 -7.07 8.12 25.47
N GLY A 234 -6.18 8.96 26.00
CA GLY A 234 -5.15 8.53 26.95
C GLY A 234 -4.09 7.60 26.36
N LEU A 235 -3.93 7.62 25.03
CA LEU A 235 -3.02 6.75 24.28
C LEU A 235 -1.67 7.41 23.99
N LEU A 236 -1.42 8.62 24.49
CA LEU A 236 -0.17 9.34 24.24
C LEU A 236 1.00 8.58 24.85
N PRO A 237 1.86 7.93 24.05
CA PRO A 237 2.99 7.22 24.59
C PRO A 237 4.08 8.23 24.97
N THR A 238 4.54 8.20 26.22
CA THR A 238 5.81 8.84 26.58
C THR A 238 6.94 7.88 26.19
N PRO A 239 7.75 8.19 25.13
CA PRO A 239 8.77 7.26 24.67
C PRO A 239 9.75 6.92 25.79
N ARG A 240 9.99 5.63 26.02
CA ARG A 240 10.96 5.13 26.99
C ARG A 240 11.93 4.18 26.32
N LEU A 241 13.22 4.38 26.55
CA LEU A 241 14.24 3.40 26.20
C LEU A 241 14.31 2.40 27.35
N GLY A 242 13.82 1.19 27.12
CA GLY A 242 13.79 0.13 28.13
C GLY A 242 13.45 -1.21 27.51
N GLY A 243 13.48 -2.27 28.32
CA GLY A 243 13.07 -3.62 27.91
C GLY A 243 11.61 -3.87 28.31
N HIS A 244 10.83 -4.46 27.39
CA HIS A 244 9.51 -5.02 27.69
C HIS A 244 9.48 -6.47 27.15
N PRO A 245 9.01 -7.47 27.94
CA PRO A 245 9.05 -8.89 27.52
C PRO A 245 8.37 -9.15 26.17
N ALA A 246 7.31 -8.39 25.86
CA ALA A 246 6.58 -8.52 24.61
C ALA A 246 7.28 -7.86 23.41
N LEU A 247 8.26 -6.94 23.62
CA LEU A 247 8.97 -6.25 22.54
C LEU A 247 9.71 -7.24 21.63
N GLY A 248 10.42 -8.21 22.21
CA GLY A 248 11.10 -9.26 21.45
C GLY A 248 10.16 -10.09 20.58
N ARG A 249 8.92 -10.32 21.04
CA ARG A 249 7.87 -10.99 20.25
C ARG A 249 7.44 -10.12 19.07
N VAL A 250 7.21 -8.82 19.27
CA VAL A 250 6.88 -7.89 18.20
C VAL A 250 7.98 -7.86 17.14
N LEU A 251 9.24 -7.67 17.53
CA LEU A 251 10.39 -7.60 16.62
C LEU A 251 10.59 -8.90 15.83
N ARG A 252 10.42 -10.06 16.47
CA ARG A 252 10.50 -11.36 15.80
C ARG A 252 9.38 -11.55 14.77
N GLN A 253 8.18 -11.06 15.06
CA GLN A 253 7.06 -11.10 14.12
C GLN A 253 7.23 -10.08 12.98
N MET A 254 7.95 -8.99 13.19
CA MET A 254 8.27 -8.01 12.14
C MET A 254 9.25 -8.55 11.09
N ALA A 255 10.22 -9.37 11.50
CA ALA A 255 11.32 -9.81 10.62
C ALA A 255 10.89 -10.39 9.26
N PRO A 256 9.90 -11.30 9.14
CA PRO A 256 9.45 -11.81 7.84
C PRO A 256 8.87 -10.73 6.92
N PHE A 257 8.14 -9.76 7.49
CA PHE A 257 7.56 -8.65 6.71
C PHE A 257 8.66 -7.69 6.23
N THR A 258 9.64 -7.40 7.08
CA THR A 258 10.81 -6.57 6.72
C THR A 258 11.63 -7.22 5.61
N LEU A 259 11.84 -8.54 5.62
CA LEU A 259 12.53 -9.25 4.55
C LEU A 259 11.79 -9.15 3.20
N THR A 260 10.46 -9.30 3.22
CA THR A 260 9.64 -9.15 2.00
C THR A 260 9.67 -7.71 1.47
N ALA A 261 9.54 -6.74 2.36
CA ALA A 261 9.68 -5.32 2.00
C ALA A 261 11.07 -5.04 1.44
N GLY A 262 12.13 -5.61 2.04
CA GLY A 262 13.51 -5.45 1.57
C GLY A 262 13.72 -5.90 0.13
N ALA A 263 13.17 -7.05 -0.26
CA ALA A 263 13.26 -7.53 -1.64
C ALA A 263 12.62 -6.54 -2.63
N ARG A 264 11.47 -5.96 -2.27
CA ARG A 264 10.82 -4.93 -3.08
C ARG A 264 11.64 -3.64 -3.16
N GLN A 265 12.35 -3.26 -2.08
CA GLN A 265 13.20 -2.07 -2.10
C GLN A 265 14.41 -2.23 -3.02
N ILE A 266 15.00 -3.41 -3.10
CA ILE A 266 16.07 -3.70 -4.07
C ILE A 266 15.55 -3.47 -5.50
N LEU A 267 14.35 -3.92 -5.81
CA LEU A 267 13.70 -3.66 -7.10
C LEU A 267 13.54 -2.14 -7.34
N ASN A 268 13.03 -1.39 -6.35
CA ASN A 268 12.82 0.06 -6.46
C ASN A 268 14.14 0.82 -6.70
N VAL A 269 15.21 0.44 -6.00
CA VAL A 269 16.56 1.02 -6.19
C VAL A 269 17.04 0.75 -7.62
N TYR A 270 16.96 -0.49 -8.08
CA TYR A 270 17.39 -0.87 -9.41
C TYR A 270 16.59 -0.15 -10.51
N VAL A 271 15.27 -0.07 -10.38
CA VAL A 271 14.40 0.67 -11.32
C VAL A 271 14.79 2.15 -11.36
N THR A 272 15.04 2.75 -10.20
CA THR A 272 15.45 4.16 -10.16
C THR A 272 16.78 4.38 -10.88
N SER A 273 17.76 3.52 -10.65
CA SER A 273 19.05 3.57 -11.35
C SER A 273 18.89 3.40 -12.86
N LEU A 274 18.00 2.52 -13.34
CA LEU A 274 17.71 2.41 -14.78
C LEU A 274 17.11 3.69 -15.36
N LEU A 275 16.11 4.26 -14.68
CA LEU A 275 15.37 5.45 -15.15
C LEU A 275 16.22 6.71 -15.21
N THR A 276 17.27 6.78 -14.38
CA THR A 276 18.20 7.91 -14.34
C THR A 276 19.36 7.79 -15.31
N ASN A 277 19.47 6.67 -16.06
CA ASN A 277 20.53 6.48 -17.05
C ASN A 277 20.29 7.34 -18.30
N VAL A 278 21.12 8.36 -18.51
CA VAL A 278 21.01 9.32 -19.64
C VAL A 278 21.18 8.66 -21.02
N GLN A 279 21.89 7.53 -21.09
CA GLN A 279 22.08 6.80 -22.36
C GLN A 279 20.83 6.03 -22.80
N GLN A 280 19.93 5.73 -21.85
CA GLN A 280 18.69 4.97 -22.13
C GLN A 280 17.45 5.85 -22.07
N PHE A 281 17.43 6.83 -21.17
CA PHE A 281 16.26 7.64 -20.90
C PHE A 281 16.60 9.14 -20.80
N PRO A 282 15.78 10.01 -21.41
CA PRO A 282 15.95 11.45 -21.32
C PRO A 282 15.56 11.97 -19.92
N LYS A 283 15.92 13.22 -19.63
CA LYS A 283 15.45 13.96 -18.44
C LYS A 283 13.93 13.98 -18.38
N GLY A 284 13.39 14.02 -17.17
CA GLY A 284 11.95 13.94 -16.89
C GLY A 284 11.42 12.52 -16.77
N THR A 285 12.18 11.48 -17.14
CA THR A 285 11.72 10.08 -17.09
C THR A 285 11.47 9.61 -15.66
N ALA A 286 12.29 10.00 -14.69
CA ALA A 286 12.13 9.62 -13.28
C ALA A 286 10.83 10.19 -12.70
N THR A 287 10.51 11.45 -12.98
CA THR A 287 9.25 12.09 -12.58
C THR A 287 8.06 11.48 -13.33
N GLY A 288 8.20 11.20 -14.64
CA GLY A 288 7.17 10.49 -15.41
C GLY A 288 6.83 9.11 -14.82
N TYR A 289 7.83 8.35 -14.38
CA TYR A 289 7.63 7.11 -13.65
C TYR A 289 6.85 7.32 -12.35
N ALA A 290 7.21 8.32 -11.54
CA ALA A 290 6.51 8.63 -10.29
C ALA A 290 5.04 9.01 -10.55
N ASN A 291 4.76 9.73 -11.62
CA ASN A 291 3.40 10.06 -12.06
C ASN A 291 2.60 8.80 -12.44
N ALA A 292 3.20 7.89 -13.21
CA ALA A 292 2.59 6.61 -13.56
C ALA A 292 2.34 5.74 -12.32
N GLU A 293 3.30 5.71 -11.38
CA GLU A 293 3.19 4.96 -10.12
C GLU A 293 2.04 5.47 -9.24
N ALA A 294 1.87 6.79 -9.13
CA ALA A 294 0.77 7.39 -8.38
C ALA A 294 -0.60 6.97 -8.92
N LEU A 295 -0.78 7.04 -10.24
CA LEU A 295 -2.03 6.65 -10.92
C LEU A 295 -2.27 5.15 -10.85
N PHE A 296 -1.27 4.33 -11.14
CA PHE A 296 -1.38 2.88 -11.07
C PHE A 296 -1.72 2.40 -9.66
N THR A 297 -1.05 2.95 -8.65
CA THR A 297 -1.27 2.61 -7.24
C THR A 297 -2.68 3.00 -6.79
N MET A 298 -3.22 4.12 -7.29
CA MET A 298 -4.61 4.53 -7.03
C MET A 298 -5.60 3.49 -7.58
N VAL A 299 -5.46 3.12 -8.86
CA VAL A 299 -6.35 2.13 -9.50
C VAL A 299 -6.22 0.76 -8.87
N ASN A 300 -4.99 0.28 -8.65
CA ASN A 300 -4.73 -0.99 -7.99
C ASN A 300 -5.29 -1.02 -6.56
N GLY A 301 -5.11 0.05 -5.79
CA GLY A 301 -5.64 0.18 -4.43
C GLY A 301 -7.16 0.07 -4.38
N LEU A 302 -7.84 0.75 -5.29
CA LEU A 302 -9.30 0.82 -5.32
C LEU A 302 -9.94 -0.49 -5.85
N PHE A 303 -9.46 -1.00 -6.97
CA PHE A 303 -10.11 -2.10 -7.70
C PHE A 303 -9.54 -3.49 -7.39
N VAL A 304 -8.34 -3.58 -6.82
CA VAL A 304 -7.69 -4.85 -6.49
C VAL A 304 -7.54 -5.03 -4.97
N VAL A 305 -6.82 -4.12 -4.30
CA VAL A 305 -6.45 -4.32 -2.90
C VAL A 305 -7.67 -4.22 -1.97
N SER A 306 -8.52 -3.22 -2.14
CA SER A 306 -9.68 -2.99 -1.26
C SER A 306 -10.68 -4.15 -1.24
N PRO A 307 -11.12 -4.72 -2.39
CA PRO A 307 -12.00 -5.89 -2.40
C PRO A 307 -11.40 -7.11 -1.72
N VAL A 308 -10.10 -7.33 -1.90
CA VAL A 308 -9.40 -8.49 -1.33
C VAL A 308 -9.28 -8.37 0.18
N LEU A 309 -8.96 -7.18 0.70
CA LEU A 309 -8.89 -6.92 2.14
C LEU A 309 -10.24 -7.11 2.83
N ALA A 310 -11.34 -6.73 2.18
CA ALA A 310 -12.69 -6.88 2.73
C ALA A 310 -13.10 -8.35 2.95
N VAL A 311 -12.52 -9.29 2.18
CA VAL A 311 -12.83 -10.72 2.27
C VAL A 311 -11.84 -11.47 3.17
N PHE A 312 -10.69 -10.90 3.48
CA PHE A 312 -9.60 -11.55 4.23
C PHE A 312 -10.03 -12.17 5.57
N PRO A 313 -10.87 -11.53 6.44
CA PRO A 313 -11.33 -12.15 7.68
C PRO A 313 -12.12 -13.46 7.44
N ARG A 314 -12.88 -13.53 6.34
CA ARG A 314 -13.62 -14.75 5.98
C ARG A 314 -12.70 -15.89 5.53
N PHE A 315 -11.58 -15.56 4.84
CA PHE A 315 -10.54 -16.53 4.53
C PHE A 315 -9.92 -17.09 5.80
N SER A 316 -9.57 -16.23 6.76
CA SER A 316 -8.99 -16.64 8.03
C SER A 316 -9.93 -17.53 8.84
N GLN A 317 -11.23 -17.19 8.87
CA GLN A 317 -12.24 -18.01 9.54
C GLN A 317 -12.38 -19.38 8.88
N ALA A 318 -12.58 -19.45 7.56
CA ALA A 318 -12.73 -20.72 6.85
C ALA A 318 -11.48 -21.61 6.98
N ALA A 319 -10.28 -21.02 7.04
CA ALA A 319 -9.03 -21.74 7.28
C ALA A 319 -8.95 -22.28 8.72
N ALA A 320 -9.34 -21.47 9.73
CA ALA A 320 -9.38 -21.88 11.13
C ALA A 320 -10.36 -23.04 11.36
N ASP A 321 -11.55 -22.96 10.74
CA ASP A 321 -12.60 -23.98 10.80
C ASP A 321 -12.26 -25.22 9.94
N ARG A 322 -11.16 -25.19 9.17
CA ARG A 322 -10.78 -26.21 8.18
C ARG A 322 -11.86 -26.53 7.15
N ASP A 323 -12.76 -25.58 6.89
CA ASP A 323 -13.78 -25.70 5.84
C ASP A 323 -13.14 -25.35 4.47
N TRP A 324 -12.44 -26.35 3.89
CA TRP A 324 -11.76 -26.18 2.60
C TRP A 324 -12.73 -25.99 1.43
N ASP A 325 -13.96 -26.46 1.53
CA ASP A 325 -14.99 -26.23 0.51
C ASP A 325 -15.43 -24.78 0.49
N GLN A 326 -15.71 -24.19 1.65
CA GLN A 326 -15.99 -22.77 1.77
C GLN A 326 -14.78 -21.93 1.35
N PHE A 327 -13.57 -22.34 1.75
CA PHE A 327 -12.33 -21.67 1.41
C PHE A 327 -12.12 -21.60 -0.11
N ARG A 328 -12.33 -22.71 -0.84
CA ARG A 328 -12.26 -22.77 -2.32
C ARG A 328 -13.31 -21.88 -2.98
N ARG A 329 -14.57 -21.93 -2.50
CA ARG A 329 -15.67 -21.07 -2.99
C ARG A 329 -15.35 -19.57 -2.79
N LEU A 330 -14.84 -19.20 -1.61
CA LEU A 330 -14.42 -17.82 -1.33
C LEU A 330 -13.27 -17.39 -2.25
N THR A 331 -12.30 -18.28 -2.51
CA THR A 331 -11.18 -18.00 -3.43
C THR A 331 -11.68 -17.74 -4.84
N ALA A 332 -12.52 -18.62 -5.39
CA ALA A 332 -13.12 -18.45 -6.71
C ALA A 332 -13.93 -17.15 -6.80
N GLN A 333 -14.79 -16.89 -5.82
CA GLN A 333 -15.61 -15.68 -5.77
C GLN A 333 -14.76 -14.41 -5.69
N THR A 334 -13.69 -14.42 -4.87
CA THR A 334 -12.80 -13.26 -4.72
C THR A 334 -12.02 -13.01 -6.01
N ILE A 335 -11.46 -14.05 -6.63
CA ILE A 335 -10.79 -13.93 -7.93
C ILE A 335 -11.76 -13.35 -8.97
N ARG A 336 -12.97 -13.88 -9.07
CA ARG A 336 -13.99 -13.41 -10.04
C ARG A 336 -14.34 -11.95 -9.80
N THR A 337 -14.64 -11.56 -8.56
CA THR A 337 -14.99 -10.17 -8.25
C THR A 337 -13.82 -9.22 -8.52
N THR A 338 -12.60 -9.59 -8.12
CA THR A 338 -11.42 -8.74 -8.31
C THR A 338 -11.05 -8.60 -9.78
N THR A 339 -11.07 -9.71 -10.55
CA THR A 339 -10.77 -9.67 -12.00
C THR A 339 -11.87 -9.01 -12.81
N PHE A 340 -13.14 -9.13 -12.40
CA PHE A 340 -14.26 -8.39 -12.98
C PHE A 340 -14.07 -6.86 -12.87
N LEU A 341 -13.49 -6.38 -11.78
CA LEU A 341 -13.17 -4.96 -11.58
C LEU A 341 -11.84 -4.56 -12.26
N ALA A 342 -10.81 -5.39 -12.15
CA ALA A 342 -9.48 -5.08 -12.65
C ALA A 342 -9.36 -5.14 -14.17
N ALA A 343 -10.07 -6.07 -14.84
CA ALA A 343 -9.92 -6.27 -16.29
C ALA A 343 -10.36 -5.05 -17.12
N PRO A 344 -11.54 -4.42 -16.92
CA PRO A 344 -11.90 -3.21 -17.64
C PRO A 344 -10.95 -2.06 -17.31
N MET A 345 -10.50 -1.91 -16.06
CA MET A 345 -9.53 -0.87 -15.68
C MET A 345 -8.19 -1.09 -16.38
N SER A 346 -7.72 -2.33 -16.48
CA SER A 346 -6.53 -2.69 -17.25
C SER A 346 -6.67 -2.26 -18.71
N ALA A 347 -7.72 -2.70 -19.38
CA ALA A 347 -7.93 -2.41 -20.81
C ALA A 347 -8.13 -0.92 -21.09
N LEU A 348 -8.88 -0.22 -20.25
CA LEU A 348 -9.09 1.23 -20.37
C LEU A 348 -7.80 2.01 -20.11
N LEU A 349 -6.99 1.64 -19.10
CA LEU A 349 -5.69 2.27 -18.86
C LEU A 349 -4.70 2.02 -20.00
N VAL A 350 -4.69 0.82 -20.60
CA VAL A 350 -3.87 0.56 -21.80
C VAL A 350 -4.26 1.51 -22.92
N ALA A 351 -5.55 1.71 -23.14
CA ALA A 351 -6.07 2.56 -24.20
C ALA A 351 -5.92 4.06 -23.93
N LEU A 352 -6.06 4.48 -22.67
CA LEU A 352 -6.23 5.88 -22.27
C LEU A 352 -5.15 6.37 -21.30
N ALA A 353 -3.99 5.69 -21.20
CA ALA A 353 -2.91 6.09 -20.30
C ALA A 353 -2.47 7.56 -20.53
N PRO A 354 -2.34 8.10 -21.74
CA PRO A 354 -2.03 9.51 -21.94
C PRO A 354 -3.08 10.46 -21.33
N TYR A 355 -4.37 10.13 -21.45
CA TYR A 355 -5.44 10.90 -20.82
C TYR A 355 -5.42 10.78 -19.29
N ALA A 356 -5.06 9.61 -18.77
CA ALA A 356 -4.90 9.42 -17.33
C ALA A 356 -3.72 10.23 -16.79
N VAL A 357 -2.58 10.24 -17.49
CA VAL A 357 -1.41 11.05 -17.11
C VAL A 357 -1.71 12.55 -17.22
N SER A 358 -2.53 12.97 -18.18
CA SER A 358 -2.98 14.36 -18.29
C SER A 358 -3.70 14.86 -17.04
N LEU A 359 -4.31 13.97 -16.21
CA LEU A 359 -4.91 14.38 -14.93
C LEU A 359 -3.90 14.96 -13.94
N ILE A 360 -2.61 14.65 -14.11
CA ILE A 360 -1.54 15.15 -13.22
C ILE A 360 -0.92 16.44 -13.74
N ASN A 361 -1.25 16.87 -14.95
CA ASN A 361 -0.72 18.09 -15.53
C ASN A 361 -1.79 19.19 -15.50
N LEU A 362 -1.53 20.29 -14.79
CA LEU A 362 -2.40 21.47 -14.77
C LEU A 362 -2.31 22.24 -16.09
N GLU A 363 -1.13 22.24 -16.69
CA GLU A 363 -0.82 22.89 -17.96
C GLU A 363 -0.37 21.87 -19.01
N ALA A 364 -0.51 22.22 -20.28
CA ALA A 364 0.00 21.39 -21.37
C ALA A 364 1.54 21.33 -21.31
N PRO A 365 2.17 20.15 -21.53
CA PRO A 365 3.62 20.03 -21.51
C PRO A 365 4.26 20.98 -22.53
N ALA A 366 5.09 21.89 -22.04
CA ALA A 366 5.85 22.83 -22.85
C ALA A 366 7.35 22.51 -22.75
N GLY A 367 8.04 22.46 -23.88
CA GLY A 367 9.45 22.09 -23.93
C GLY A 367 9.71 20.58 -23.96
N GLN A 368 10.93 20.21 -24.33
CA GLN A 368 11.31 18.81 -24.58
C GLN A 368 11.28 17.95 -23.32
N GLU A 369 11.70 18.49 -22.17
CA GLU A 369 11.76 17.74 -20.92
C GLU A 369 10.35 17.45 -20.38
N ALA A 370 9.42 18.39 -20.44
CA ALA A 370 8.02 18.17 -20.07
C ALA A 370 7.33 17.15 -20.98
N LEU A 371 7.63 17.18 -22.29
CA LEU A 371 7.15 16.15 -23.23
C LEU A 371 7.72 14.77 -22.91
N ASN A 372 9.00 14.69 -22.57
CA ASN A 372 9.64 13.42 -22.16
C ASN A 372 8.99 12.88 -20.88
N LYS A 373 8.76 13.71 -19.86
CA LYS A 373 8.05 13.37 -18.62
C LYS A 373 6.66 12.80 -18.90
N PHE A 374 5.91 13.47 -19.78
CA PHE A 374 4.56 13.03 -20.17
C PHE A 374 4.60 11.70 -20.93
N ALA A 375 5.50 11.56 -21.90
CA ALA A 375 5.67 10.35 -22.69
C ALA A 375 6.12 9.17 -21.83
N ALA A 376 7.05 9.39 -20.89
CA ALA A 376 7.51 8.38 -19.94
C ALA A 376 6.37 7.92 -19.04
N GLY A 377 5.63 8.85 -18.43
CA GLY A 377 4.48 8.53 -17.59
C GLY A 377 3.41 7.73 -18.34
N SER A 378 3.08 8.14 -19.56
CA SER A 378 2.10 7.47 -20.40
C SER A 378 2.55 6.06 -20.84
N GLY A 379 3.79 5.92 -21.28
CA GLY A 379 4.34 4.62 -21.73
C GLY A 379 4.45 3.61 -20.58
N ILE A 380 4.93 4.03 -19.41
CA ILE A 380 5.06 3.17 -18.22
C ILE A 380 3.67 2.77 -17.72
N LEU A 381 2.72 3.71 -17.63
CA LEU A 381 1.36 3.42 -17.18
C LEU A 381 0.65 2.44 -18.11
N THR A 382 0.81 2.61 -19.43
CA THR A 382 0.30 1.64 -20.44
C THR A 382 0.84 0.24 -20.19
N GLY A 383 2.14 0.12 -19.97
CA GLY A 383 2.78 -1.17 -19.70
C GLY A 383 2.31 -1.80 -18.39
N TRP A 384 2.25 -1.04 -17.32
CA TRP A 384 1.78 -1.56 -16.03
C TRP A 384 0.28 -1.89 -16.02
N ALA A 385 -0.50 -1.21 -16.84
CA ALA A 385 -1.92 -1.52 -16.98
C ALA A 385 -2.13 -2.98 -17.41
N LEU A 386 -1.27 -3.54 -18.27
CA LEU A 386 -1.31 -4.95 -18.66
C LEU A 386 -1.06 -5.89 -17.47
N ALA A 387 -0.22 -5.47 -16.52
CA ALA A 387 0.10 -6.25 -15.33
C ALA A 387 -1.03 -6.25 -14.28
N LEU A 388 -2.03 -5.37 -14.38
CA LEU A 388 -3.05 -5.19 -13.34
C LEU A 388 -3.84 -6.47 -13.05
N VAL A 389 -4.21 -7.24 -14.07
CA VAL A 389 -4.94 -8.51 -13.90
C VAL A 389 -4.06 -9.61 -13.31
N PRO A 390 -2.83 -9.90 -13.80
CA PRO A 390 -1.92 -10.83 -13.15
C PRO A 390 -1.66 -10.47 -11.68
N TRP A 391 -1.40 -9.20 -11.37
CA TRP A 391 -1.17 -8.75 -10.00
C TRP A 391 -2.42 -8.81 -9.12
N ALA A 392 -3.61 -8.68 -9.69
CA ALA A 392 -4.85 -8.93 -8.98
C ALA A 392 -4.95 -10.40 -8.53
N LEU A 393 -4.59 -11.35 -9.40
CA LEU A 393 -4.54 -12.77 -9.07
C LEU A 393 -3.48 -13.05 -8.00
N VAL A 394 -2.28 -12.51 -8.14
CA VAL A 394 -1.21 -12.62 -7.12
C VAL A 394 -1.71 -12.11 -5.77
N THR A 395 -2.34 -10.93 -5.74
CA THR A 395 -2.84 -10.31 -4.51
C THR A 395 -3.86 -11.19 -3.80
N VAL A 396 -4.84 -11.74 -4.52
CA VAL A 396 -5.83 -12.67 -3.95
C VAL A 396 -5.16 -13.93 -3.42
N LEU A 397 -4.30 -14.56 -4.24
CA LEU A 397 -3.65 -15.83 -3.88
C LEU A 397 -2.73 -15.66 -2.66
N LEU A 398 -1.91 -14.62 -2.59
CA LEU A 398 -1.07 -14.36 -1.41
C LEU A 398 -1.89 -14.29 -0.13
N ARG A 399 -3.07 -13.64 -0.16
CA ARG A 399 -3.96 -13.58 1.01
C ARG A 399 -4.49 -14.96 1.42
N THR A 400 -4.70 -15.87 0.48
CA THR A 400 -5.09 -17.25 0.83
C THR A 400 -3.96 -18.02 1.53
N PHE A 401 -2.69 -17.74 1.21
CA PHE A 401 -1.55 -18.31 1.92
C PHE A 401 -1.40 -17.71 3.32
N TYR A 402 -1.56 -16.40 3.46
CA TYR A 402 -1.52 -15.75 4.78
C TYR A 402 -2.65 -16.24 5.70
N ALA A 403 -3.87 -16.42 5.17
CA ALA A 403 -5.00 -16.95 5.93
C ALA A 403 -4.79 -18.37 6.45
N ARG A 404 -3.95 -19.17 5.77
CA ARG A 404 -3.57 -20.54 6.16
C ARG A 404 -2.28 -20.62 6.98
N GLU A 405 -1.74 -19.47 7.40
CA GLU A 405 -0.44 -19.37 8.10
C GLU A 405 0.77 -19.89 7.29
N ARG A 406 0.62 -20.04 5.97
CA ARG A 406 1.69 -20.44 5.06
C ARG A 406 2.47 -19.23 4.53
N THR A 407 2.87 -18.36 5.43
CA THR A 407 3.59 -17.12 5.11
C THR A 407 4.91 -17.38 4.40
N ARG A 408 5.59 -18.50 4.74
CA ARG A 408 6.90 -18.83 4.15
C ARG A 408 6.81 -19.02 2.64
N GLU A 409 5.84 -19.80 2.14
CA GLU A 409 5.65 -20.04 0.72
C GLU A 409 5.27 -18.74 -0.01
N ALA A 410 4.38 -17.93 0.58
CA ALA A 410 4.00 -16.64 0.05
C ALA A 410 5.22 -15.70 -0.10
N VAL A 411 6.07 -15.61 0.92
CA VAL A 411 7.29 -14.80 0.93
C VAL A 411 8.29 -15.31 -0.12
N MET A 412 8.51 -16.62 -0.20
CA MET A 412 9.45 -17.22 -1.16
C MET A 412 9.02 -16.94 -2.61
N VAL A 413 7.73 -17.12 -2.95
CA VAL A 413 7.22 -16.83 -4.30
C VAL A 413 7.32 -15.34 -4.59
N SER A 414 7.00 -14.46 -3.62
CA SER A 414 7.12 -13.00 -3.80
C SER A 414 8.58 -12.58 -4.01
N ALA A 415 9.51 -13.08 -3.21
CA ALA A 415 10.93 -12.77 -3.34
C ALA A 415 11.49 -13.27 -4.68
N ALA A 416 11.18 -14.51 -5.08
CA ALA A 416 11.57 -15.06 -6.37
C ALA A 416 10.97 -14.25 -7.54
N GLY A 417 9.71 -13.81 -7.42
CA GLY A 417 9.07 -12.95 -8.40
C GLY A 417 9.76 -11.60 -8.57
N PHE A 418 10.16 -10.95 -7.48
CA PHE A 418 10.91 -9.69 -7.55
C PHE A 418 12.31 -9.86 -8.13
N VAL A 419 13.03 -10.93 -7.78
CA VAL A 419 14.33 -11.23 -8.40
C VAL A 419 14.18 -11.48 -9.89
N LEU A 420 13.16 -12.22 -10.30
CA LEU A 420 12.84 -12.44 -11.70
C LEU A 420 12.51 -11.11 -12.42
N GLU A 421 11.74 -10.23 -11.78
CA GLU A 421 11.36 -8.93 -12.35
C GLU A 421 12.61 -8.05 -12.58
N VAL A 422 13.56 -8.02 -11.65
CA VAL A 422 14.87 -7.36 -11.83
C VAL A 422 15.62 -7.95 -13.03
N ALA A 423 15.67 -9.27 -13.15
CA ALA A 423 16.32 -9.94 -14.29
C ALA A 423 15.65 -9.60 -15.62
N LEU A 424 14.32 -9.56 -15.65
CA LEU A 424 13.55 -9.18 -16.83
C LEU A 424 13.75 -7.70 -17.18
N TYR A 425 13.82 -6.79 -16.21
CA TYR A 425 14.15 -5.38 -16.48
C TYR A 425 15.53 -5.25 -17.12
N ARG A 426 16.53 -5.97 -16.59
CA ARG A 426 17.88 -5.96 -17.15
C ARG A 426 17.93 -6.48 -18.60
N LEU A 427 17.07 -7.44 -18.92
CA LEU A 427 17.02 -8.06 -20.26
C LEU A 427 16.19 -7.25 -21.25
N LEU A 428 15.01 -6.77 -20.84
CA LEU A 428 14.00 -6.22 -21.75
C LEU A 428 14.06 -4.69 -21.85
N VAL A 429 14.41 -3.97 -20.78
CA VAL A 429 14.42 -2.50 -20.81
C VAL A 429 15.44 -1.93 -21.81
N PRO A 430 16.67 -2.45 -21.95
CA PRO A 430 17.61 -1.91 -22.92
C PRO A 430 17.14 -2.01 -24.38
N SER A 431 16.35 -3.04 -24.71
CA SER A 431 15.86 -3.28 -26.08
C SER A 431 14.47 -2.71 -26.36
N LEU A 432 13.60 -2.68 -25.34
CA LEU A 432 12.19 -2.28 -25.47
C LEU A 432 11.88 -0.91 -24.83
N GLY A 433 12.86 -0.28 -24.19
CA GLY A 433 12.67 1.01 -23.50
C GLY A 433 11.59 0.94 -22.43
N LEU A 434 10.70 1.94 -22.41
CA LEU A 434 9.61 2.05 -21.43
C LEU A 434 8.63 0.86 -21.45
N SER A 435 8.42 0.24 -22.62
CA SER A 435 7.57 -0.95 -22.75
C SER A 435 8.15 -2.17 -22.03
N GLY A 436 9.48 -2.22 -21.88
CA GLY A 436 10.18 -3.26 -21.14
C GLY A 436 9.76 -3.34 -19.66
N PHE A 437 9.44 -2.21 -19.03
CA PHE A 437 8.94 -2.19 -17.64
C PHE A 437 7.61 -2.95 -17.54
N GLY A 438 6.65 -2.59 -18.38
CA GLY A 438 5.33 -3.21 -18.35
C GLY A 438 5.34 -4.69 -18.67
N LEU A 439 6.12 -5.08 -19.68
CA LEU A 439 6.25 -6.50 -20.07
C LEU A 439 6.89 -7.33 -18.96
N SER A 440 7.96 -6.82 -18.34
CA SER A 440 8.64 -7.49 -17.22
C SER A 440 7.69 -7.72 -16.04
N THR A 441 6.97 -6.66 -15.62
CA THR A 441 6.00 -6.74 -14.52
C THR A 441 4.86 -7.71 -14.85
N THR A 442 4.37 -7.72 -16.09
CA THR A 442 3.31 -8.64 -16.56
C THR A 442 3.78 -10.09 -16.53
N VAL A 443 4.95 -10.38 -17.10
CA VAL A 443 5.53 -11.73 -17.12
C VAL A 443 5.82 -12.23 -15.71
N SER A 444 6.43 -11.40 -14.86
CA SER A 444 6.66 -11.72 -13.45
C SER A 444 5.34 -12.05 -12.73
N GLY A 445 4.32 -11.21 -12.89
CA GLY A 445 3.00 -11.42 -12.29
C GLY A 445 2.32 -12.72 -12.76
N LEU A 446 2.44 -13.08 -14.04
CA LEU A 446 1.91 -14.33 -14.58
C LEU A 446 2.63 -15.55 -14.01
N LEU A 447 3.97 -15.51 -13.93
CA LEU A 447 4.77 -16.61 -13.38
C LEU A 447 4.54 -16.77 -11.88
N MET A 448 4.45 -15.67 -11.12
CA MET A 448 4.06 -15.72 -9.72
C MET A 448 2.65 -16.31 -9.53
N THR A 449 1.69 -15.91 -10.38
CA THR A 449 0.33 -16.48 -10.37
C THR A 449 0.38 -17.99 -10.61
N GLY A 450 1.13 -18.45 -11.62
CA GLY A 450 1.31 -19.87 -11.90
C GLY A 450 1.89 -20.66 -10.73
N ALA A 451 2.95 -20.12 -10.11
CA ALA A 451 3.58 -20.73 -8.93
C ALA A 451 2.61 -20.82 -7.74
N LEU A 452 1.88 -19.74 -7.44
CA LEU A 452 0.90 -19.71 -6.34
C LEU A 452 -0.29 -20.65 -6.61
N VAL A 453 -0.80 -20.72 -7.85
CA VAL A 453 -1.86 -21.66 -8.26
C VAL A 453 -1.37 -23.11 -8.12
N TYR A 454 -0.15 -23.41 -8.54
CA TYR A 454 0.44 -24.74 -8.39
C TYR A 454 0.50 -25.18 -6.92
N LEU A 455 1.06 -24.32 -6.04
CA LEU A 455 1.12 -24.59 -4.60
C LEU A 455 -0.27 -24.70 -3.97
N TYR A 456 -1.19 -23.82 -4.34
CA TYR A 456 -2.58 -23.85 -3.85
C TYR A 456 -3.29 -25.14 -4.27
N ARG A 457 -3.13 -25.55 -5.54
CA ARG A 457 -3.74 -26.77 -6.07
C ARG A 457 -3.26 -28.02 -5.33
N ARG A 458 -1.97 -28.07 -5.00
CA ARG A 458 -1.37 -29.19 -4.25
C ARG A 458 -1.96 -29.32 -2.87
N ASP A 459 -2.26 -28.18 -2.20
CA ASP A 459 -2.62 -28.17 -0.78
C ASP A 459 -4.12 -28.27 -0.53
N VAL A 460 -4.92 -27.53 -1.31
CA VAL A 460 -6.36 -27.34 -1.03
C VAL A 460 -7.22 -27.76 -2.23
N GLY A 461 -6.62 -27.81 -3.43
CA GLY A 461 -7.36 -27.96 -4.68
C GLY A 461 -7.87 -26.64 -5.24
N PHE A 462 -7.38 -26.23 -6.40
CA PHE A 462 -7.71 -24.95 -7.03
C PHE A 462 -8.97 -25.05 -7.91
N PRO A 463 -9.94 -24.12 -7.81
CA PRO A 463 -11.17 -24.13 -8.62
C PRO A 463 -10.91 -23.62 -10.05
N GLY A 464 -9.93 -24.23 -10.76
CA GLY A 464 -9.38 -23.73 -12.00
C GLY A 464 -10.38 -23.63 -13.14
N ARG A 465 -11.32 -24.59 -13.25
CA ARG A 465 -12.34 -24.60 -14.31
C ARG A 465 -13.30 -23.41 -14.21
N GLU A 466 -13.71 -23.08 -12.99
CA GLU A 466 -14.60 -21.95 -12.71
C GLU A 466 -13.89 -20.63 -13.01
N VAL A 467 -12.64 -20.48 -12.51
CA VAL A 467 -11.82 -19.28 -12.71
C VAL A 467 -11.50 -19.08 -14.20
N ALA A 468 -11.06 -20.13 -14.90
CA ALA A 468 -10.76 -20.06 -16.33
C ALA A 468 -11.99 -19.71 -17.17
N GLY A 469 -13.16 -20.30 -16.88
CA GLY A 469 -14.42 -19.98 -17.55
C GLY A 469 -14.87 -18.54 -17.32
N HIS A 470 -14.58 -17.96 -16.14
CA HIS A 470 -14.84 -16.55 -15.86
C HIS A 470 -13.88 -15.64 -16.65
N LEU A 471 -12.58 -15.90 -16.57
CA LEU A 471 -11.56 -15.11 -17.29
C LEU A 471 -11.79 -15.15 -18.81
N ALA A 472 -12.17 -16.29 -19.38
CA ALA A 472 -12.48 -16.44 -20.80
C ALA A 472 -13.66 -15.56 -21.28
N ARG A 473 -14.54 -15.10 -20.38
CA ARG A 473 -15.64 -14.18 -20.71
C ARG A 473 -15.25 -12.73 -20.44
N VAL A 474 -14.58 -12.48 -19.31
CA VAL A 474 -14.26 -11.13 -18.82
C VAL A 474 -13.14 -10.49 -19.63
N LEU A 475 -12.06 -11.22 -19.95
CA LEU A 475 -10.90 -10.64 -20.64
C LEU A 475 -11.21 -10.19 -22.07
N PRO A 476 -11.90 -10.99 -22.94
CA PRO A 476 -12.29 -10.51 -24.26
C PRO A 476 -13.24 -9.32 -24.21
N LEU A 477 -14.19 -9.33 -23.27
CA LEU A 477 -15.11 -8.20 -23.08
C LEU A 477 -14.38 -6.93 -22.65
N ALA A 478 -13.42 -7.04 -21.74
CA ALA A 478 -12.57 -5.92 -21.34
C ALA A 478 -11.69 -5.43 -22.51
N ALA A 479 -11.15 -6.35 -23.32
CA ALA A 479 -10.38 -5.99 -24.50
C ALA A 479 -11.23 -5.23 -25.53
N LEU A 480 -12.48 -5.65 -25.77
CA LEU A 480 -13.42 -4.92 -26.65
C LEU A 480 -13.72 -3.52 -26.12
N ALA A 481 -13.91 -3.36 -24.79
CA ALA A 481 -14.11 -2.07 -24.16
C ALA A 481 -12.87 -1.16 -24.31
N GLY A 482 -11.68 -1.71 -24.15
CA GLY A 482 -10.42 -0.99 -24.39
C GLY A 482 -10.23 -0.58 -25.83
N LEU A 483 -10.55 -1.47 -26.79
CA LEU A 483 -10.50 -1.18 -28.23
C LEU A 483 -11.47 -0.06 -28.62
N LEU A 484 -12.71 -0.07 -28.10
CA LEU A 484 -13.65 1.03 -28.30
C LEU A 484 -13.11 2.35 -27.74
N ALA A 485 -12.61 2.32 -26.51
CA ALA A 485 -12.04 3.51 -25.88
C ALA A 485 -10.83 4.05 -26.66
N TRP A 486 -9.95 3.18 -27.14
CA TRP A 486 -8.82 3.55 -27.98
C TRP A 486 -9.25 4.14 -29.34
N ALA A 487 -10.25 3.56 -29.99
CA ALA A 487 -10.78 4.08 -31.25
C ALA A 487 -11.38 5.48 -31.07
N LEU A 488 -12.16 5.69 -29.99
CA LEU A 488 -12.71 7.00 -29.65
C LEU A 488 -11.60 8.00 -29.31
N ALA A 489 -10.58 7.59 -28.58
CA ALA A 489 -9.44 8.44 -28.22
C ALA A 489 -8.72 9.03 -29.44
N ARG A 490 -8.77 8.37 -30.61
CA ARG A 490 -8.16 8.87 -31.85
C ARG A 490 -8.88 10.06 -32.48
N VAL A 491 -10.17 10.25 -32.18
CA VAL A 491 -10.98 11.37 -32.68
C VAL A 491 -11.19 12.48 -31.65
N LEU A 492 -10.70 12.26 -30.42
CA LEU A 492 -10.76 13.25 -29.34
C LEU A 492 -9.52 14.18 -29.36
N PRO A 493 -9.60 15.37 -28.73
CA PRO A 493 -8.45 16.26 -28.59
C PRO A 493 -7.25 15.53 -27.97
N SER A 494 -6.05 15.87 -28.46
CA SER A 494 -4.79 15.27 -27.96
C SER A 494 -4.64 15.48 -26.47
N PRO A 495 -4.26 14.43 -25.70
CA PRO A 495 -4.08 14.55 -24.25
C PRO A 495 -2.83 15.38 -23.91
N GLY A 496 -2.89 16.15 -22.85
CA GLY A 496 -1.75 16.97 -22.39
C GLY A 496 -1.99 17.55 -21.00
N PHE A 497 -3.18 18.05 -20.71
CA PHE A 497 -3.51 18.63 -19.41
C PHE A 497 -4.88 18.17 -18.88
N ILE A 498 -5.18 18.53 -17.63
CA ILE A 498 -6.30 17.97 -16.85
C ILE A 498 -7.66 17.99 -17.54
N LEU A 499 -8.02 19.10 -18.23
CA LEU A 499 -9.34 19.18 -18.89
C LEU A 499 -9.46 18.20 -20.05
N GLN A 500 -8.40 18.05 -20.86
CA GLN A 500 -8.35 17.05 -21.94
C GLN A 500 -8.37 15.63 -21.37
N GLY A 501 -7.63 15.41 -20.26
CA GLY A 501 -7.65 14.15 -19.52
C GLY A 501 -9.05 13.78 -19.05
N LEU A 502 -9.73 14.68 -18.35
CA LEU A 502 -11.10 14.49 -17.87
C LEU A 502 -12.08 14.23 -19.02
N PHE A 503 -11.99 15.02 -20.08
CA PHE A 503 -12.86 14.86 -21.25
C PHE A 503 -12.66 13.48 -21.91
N GLY A 504 -11.42 13.11 -22.21
CA GLY A 504 -11.11 11.83 -22.84
C GLY A 504 -11.49 10.62 -21.98
N LEU A 505 -11.20 10.66 -20.68
CA LEU A 505 -11.60 9.60 -19.75
C LEU A 505 -13.12 9.50 -19.59
N THR A 506 -13.83 10.63 -19.57
CA THR A 506 -15.30 10.63 -19.44
C THR A 506 -15.94 10.09 -20.71
N VAL A 507 -15.55 10.58 -21.89
CA VAL A 507 -16.16 10.18 -23.15
C VAL A 507 -15.71 8.79 -23.57
N ALA A 508 -14.41 8.58 -23.82
CA ALA A 508 -13.90 7.31 -24.31
C ALA A 508 -13.88 6.23 -23.21
N GLY A 509 -13.47 6.59 -22.00
CA GLY A 509 -13.49 5.66 -20.86
C GLY A 509 -14.91 5.29 -20.43
N GLY A 510 -15.81 6.28 -20.39
CA GLY A 510 -17.23 6.05 -20.10
C GLY A 510 -17.91 5.16 -21.13
N ALA A 511 -17.67 5.38 -22.43
CA ALA A 511 -18.18 4.52 -23.50
C ALA A 511 -17.63 3.08 -23.40
N GLY A 512 -16.33 2.92 -23.16
CA GLY A 512 -15.72 1.60 -22.95
C GLY A 512 -16.29 0.89 -21.74
N LEU A 513 -16.44 1.59 -20.60
CA LEU A 513 -17.04 1.03 -19.40
C LEU A 513 -18.51 0.66 -19.60
N ALA A 514 -19.28 1.47 -20.32
CA ALA A 514 -20.67 1.17 -20.67
C ALA A 514 -20.78 -0.09 -21.55
N LEU A 515 -19.89 -0.26 -22.55
CA LEU A 515 -19.80 -1.47 -23.34
C LEU A 515 -19.47 -2.70 -22.48
N TYR A 516 -18.51 -2.57 -21.58
CA TYR A 516 -18.14 -3.64 -20.65
C TYR A 516 -19.31 -4.06 -19.76
N LEU A 517 -19.97 -3.12 -19.10
CA LEU A 517 -21.09 -3.40 -18.21
C LEU A 517 -22.30 -3.93 -18.97
N GLY A 518 -22.62 -3.38 -20.15
CA GLY A 518 -23.67 -3.87 -21.04
C GLY A 518 -23.41 -5.30 -21.52
N GLY A 519 -22.19 -5.59 -21.96
CA GLY A 519 -21.78 -6.95 -22.34
C GLY A 519 -21.78 -7.93 -21.16
N ALA A 520 -21.37 -7.48 -19.96
CA ALA A 520 -21.43 -8.29 -18.75
C ALA A 520 -22.88 -8.63 -18.35
N LEU A 521 -23.83 -7.70 -18.54
CA LEU A 521 -25.27 -7.95 -18.38
C LEU A 521 -25.80 -8.95 -19.41
N ALA A 522 -25.43 -8.79 -20.69
CA ALA A 522 -25.83 -9.69 -21.78
C ALA A 522 -25.30 -11.13 -21.55
N LEU A 523 -24.05 -11.26 -21.07
CA LEU A 523 -23.43 -12.53 -20.69
C LEU A 523 -23.92 -13.08 -19.35
N LYS A 524 -24.85 -12.37 -18.68
CA LYS A 524 -25.41 -12.72 -17.37
C LYS A 524 -24.35 -13.04 -16.32
N LEU A 525 -23.28 -12.22 -16.28
CA LEU A 525 -22.23 -12.39 -15.28
C LEU A 525 -22.79 -12.10 -13.88
N PRO A 526 -22.61 -13.01 -12.91
CA PRO A 526 -23.22 -12.88 -11.58
C PRO A 526 -22.73 -11.67 -10.79
N GLU A 527 -21.55 -11.14 -11.11
CA GLU A 527 -20.92 -9.97 -10.47
C GLU A 527 -21.75 -8.69 -10.73
N VAL A 528 -22.36 -8.55 -11.89
CA VAL A 528 -23.23 -7.40 -12.23
C VAL A 528 -24.48 -7.36 -11.37
N GLY A 529 -25.06 -8.52 -11.07
CA GLY A 529 -26.23 -8.61 -10.20
C GLY A 529 -25.97 -8.14 -8.76
N ALA A 530 -24.72 -8.16 -8.31
CA ALA A 530 -24.32 -7.61 -7.01
C ALA A 530 -24.26 -6.06 -7.04
N VAL A 531 -23.86 -5.46 -8.16
CA VAL A 531 -23.81 -4.01 -8.36
C VAL A 531 -25.22 -3.44 -8.52
N THR A 532 -26.06 -4.03 -9.35
CA THR A 532 -27.41 -3.54 -9.62
C THR A 532 -28.36 -3.65 -8.42
N ARG A 533 -28.20 -4.66 -7.54
CA ARG A 533 -28.96 -4.77 -6.29
C ARG A 533 -28.60 -3.69 -5.27
N ARG A 534 -27.39 -3.13 -5.30
CA ARG A 534 -26.98 -2.03 -4.42
C ARG A 534 -27.45 -0.66 -4.91
N LEU A 535 -27.65 -0.49 -6.22
CA LEU A 535 -28.19 0.74 -6.81
C LEU A 535 -29.73 0.85 -6.66
N LYS A 536 -30.40 -0.27 -6.37
CA LYS A 536 -31.87 -0.31 -6.14
C LYS A 536 -32.26 -0.20 -4.65
N ARG A 537 -31.30 -0.11 -3.75
CA ARG A 537 -31.47 0.16 -2.31
C ARG A 537 -30.86 1.52 -1.95
#